data_810082fc6300fa34bec9500e8a698dca
#
_entry.id   810082fc6300fa34bec9500e8a698dca
#
_cell.length_a   1.000
_cell.length_b   1.000
_cell.length_c   1.000
_cell.angle_alpha   90.00
_cell.angle_beta   90.00
_cell.angle_gamma   90.00
#
_symmetry.space_group_name_H-M   'P 1'
#
loop_
_entity.id
_entity.type
_entity.pdbx_description
1 polymer ?
#
loop_
_entity_poly.entity_id
_entity_poly.type
_entity_poly.pdbx_seq_one_letter_code
_entity_poly.pdbx_strand_id
1 'polypeptide(L)'
;QNLNQEGKIFKKGKQNLIFAKKFSMQKRKIITAALPYANGPVHIGHLAGVYIPADVYARFQRRLGSDVAFICGSDEHGIPITIRAKKEGVTPQDIVDKYHAIIKKSFEDLGISFDEYSRTSSENHKKTSQDFFLKMYENGKFTEEISEQYYDEQAGEFLADRYIVGTCPKCGNDGAYGDQCEKCGSTLSPSELINPKSALSGNIPVLKETKNWYLSLNEYEDFLNEWIIEGHKDDWKPNVYG
;
A
#
# COMPACT_ATOMS: atom_id res chain seq x y z
N GLN A 1 -8.80 -57.02 -37.60
CA GLN A 1 -9.08 -55.58 -37.84
C GLN A 1 -9.72 -54.84 -36.64
N ASN A 2 -10.12 -55.53 -35.59
CA ASN A 2 -10.81 -54.91 -34.42
C ASN A 2 -9.91 -54.49 -33.24
N LEU A 3 -8.64 -54.81 -33.28
CA LEU A 3 -7.71 -54.54 -32.19
C LEU A 3 -7.11 -53.09 -32.21
N ASN A 4 -7.19 -52.39 -33.31
CA ASN A 4 -6.65 -51.05 -33.43
C ASN A 4 -7.63 -49.91 -33.03
N GLN A 5 -8.91 -50.21 -32.89
CA GLN A 5 -9.88 -49.21 -32.41
C GLN A 5 -9.94 -49.09 -30.87
N GLU A 6 -9.75 -50.19 -30.13
CA GLU A 6 -9.76 -50.17 -28.67
C GLU A 6 -8.54 -49.44 -28.07
N GLY A 7 -7.37 -49.54 -28.73
CA GLY A 7 -6.17 -48.85 -28.27
C GLY A 7 -6.24 -47.32 -28.39
N LYS A 8 -6.99 -46.80 -29.37
CA LYS A 8 -7.20 -45.35 -29.53
C LYS A 8 -8.19 -44.77 -28.53
N ILE A 9 -9.21 -45.55 -28.17
CA ILE A 9 -10.21 -45.12 -27.15
C ILE A 9 -9.59 -45.08 -25.76
N PHE A 10 -8.73 -46.06 -25.41
CA PHE A 10 -8.01 -46.04 -24.13
C PHE A 10 -7.01 -44.89 -24.00
N LYS A 11 -6.30 -44.52 -25.10
CA LYS A 11 -5.40 -43.35 -25.08
C LYS A 11 -6.16 -42.02 -24.97
N LYS A 12 -7.32 -41.90 -25.63
CA LYS A 12 -8.18 -40.70 -25.48
C LYS A 12 -8.75 -40.59 -24.05
N GLY A 13 -9.17 -41.71 -23.45
CA GLY A 13 -9.69 -41.71 -22.09
C GLY A 13 -8.63 -41.34 -21.03
N LYS A 14 -7.39 -41.83 -21.19
CA LYS A 14 -6.30 -41.47 -20.26
C LYS A 14 -5.87 -39.99 -20.40
N GLN A 15 -5.85 -39.45 -21.64
CA GLN A 15 -5.54 -38.02 -21.81
C GLN A 15 -6.63 -37.12 -21.24
N ASN A 16 -7.90 -37.49 -21.39
CA ASN A 16 -9.00 -36.72 -20.81
C ASN A 16 -9.02 -36.80 -19.28
N LEU A 17 -8.67 -37.95 -18.69
CA LEU A 17 -8.53 -38.12 -17.23
C LEU A 17 -7.33 -37.35 -16.65
N ILE A 18 -6.22 -37.27 -17.39
CA ILE A 18 -5.06 -36.48 -16.98
C ILE A 18 -5.37 -34.98 -17.07
N PHE A 19 -6.09 -34.56 -18.10
CA PHE A 19 -6.54 -33.17 -18.24
C PHE A 19 -7.56 -32.81 -17.14
N ALA A 20 -8.56 -33.67 -16.89
CA ALA A 20 -9.54 -33.46 -15.82
C ALA A 20 -8.89 -33.45 -14.42
N LYS A 21 -7.89 -34.35 -14.16
CA LYS A 21 -7.15 -34.36 -12.91
C LYS A 21 -6.28 -33.12 -12.69
N LYS A 22 -5.76 -32.52 -13.77
CA LYS A 22 -4.99 -31.28 -13.70
C LYS A 22 -5.87 -30.06 -13.44
N PHE A 23 -7.16 -30.10 -13.79
CA PHE A 23 -8.15 -29.06 -13.52
C PHE A 23 -8.77 -29.16 -12.10
N SER A 24 -8.58 -30.26 -11.38
CA SER A 24 -9.27 -30.49 -10.09
C SER A 24 -8.60 -29.86 -8.88
N MET A 25 -7.43 -29.25 -9.01
CA MET A 25 -6.83 -28.41 -7.97
C MET A 25 -7.12 -26.93 -8.28
N GLN A 26 -8.32 -26.47 -7.94
CA GLN A 26 -8.62 -25.05 -7.88
C GLN A 26 -7.68 -24.39 -6.86
N LYS A 27 -6.63 -23.75 -7.36
CA LYS A 27 -5.75 -22.94 -6.50
C LYS A 27 -6.49 -21.66 -6.17
N ARG A 28 -6.73 -21.42 -4.89
CA ARG A 28 -7.21 -20.12 -4.41
C ARG A 28 -6.10 -19.10 -4.52
N LYS A 29 -6.43 -17.91 -5.03
CA LYS A 29 -5.49 -16.81 -5.20
C LYS A 29 -6.13 -15.51 -4.74
N ILE A 30 -5.40 -14.79 -3.92
CA ILE A 30 -5.70 -13.39 -3.62
C ILE A 30 -4.76 -12.54 -4.46
N ILE A 31 -5.33 -11.64 -5.24
CA ILE A 31 -4.59 -10.66 -6.04
C ILE A 31 -4.91 -9.29 -5.47
N THR A 32 -3.89 -8.55 -5.13
CA THR A 32 -4.01 -7.18 -4.63
C THR A 32 -3.34 -6.22 -5.58
N ALA A 33 -3.85 -4.99 -5.66
CA ALA A 33 -3.20 -3.87 -6.31
C ALA A 33 -2.86 -2.80 -5.27
N ALA A 34 -1.79 -2.03 -5.52
CA ALA A 34 -1.45 -0.91 -4.64
C ALA A 34 -2.64 0.06 -4.52
N LEU A 35 -2.95 0.47 -3.30
CA LEU A 35 -4.08 1.37 -3.05
C LEU A 35 -3.78 2.76 -3.63
N PRO A 36 -4.64 3.31 -4.50
CA PRO A 36 -4.48 4.68 -4.95
C PRO A 36 -4.80 5.66 -3.83
N TYR A 37 -3.98 6.70 -3.73
CA TYR A 37 -4.16 7.71 -2.71
C TYR A 37 -5.31 8.66 -3.06
N ALA A 38 -6.30 8.79 -2.15
CA ALA A 38 -7.55 9.53 -2.41
C ALA A 38 -7.39 11.05 -2.25
N ASN A 39 -6.37 11.63 -2.88
CA ASN A 39 -6.13 13.08 -2.93
C ASN A 39 -6.15 13.66 -4.35
N GLY A 40 -6.42 12.85 -5.35
CA GLY A 40 -6.46 13.23 -6.77
C GLY A 40 -7.01 12.10 -7.64
N PRO A 41 -7.31 12.38 -8.93
CA PRO A 41 -7.71 11.35 -9.87
C PRO A 41 -6.51 10.45 -10.24
N VAL A 42 -6.80 9.22 -10.63
CA VAL A 42 -5.79 8.36 -11.26
C VAL A 42 -5.42 8.89 -12.65
N HIS A 43 -4.18 8.66 -13.06
CA HIS A 43 -3.69 9.02 -14.39
C HIS A 43 -3.13 7.78 -15.11
N ILE A 44 -2.76 7.95 -16.38
CA ILE A 44 -2.29 6.85 -17.24
C ILE A 44 -1.12 6.05 -16.63
N GLY A 45 -0.23 6.69 -15.87
CA GLY A 45 0.88 6.01 -15.19
C GLY A 45 0.40 5.04 -14.11
N HIS A 46 -0.61 5.40 -13.33
CA HIS A 46 -1.25 4.52 -12.38
C HIS A 46 -1.91 3.32 -13.08
N LEU A 47 -2.65 3.60 -14.14
CA LEU A 47 -3.40 2.59 -14.89
C LEU A 47 -2.46 1.58 -15.55
N ALA A 48 -1.47 2.06 -16.31
CA ALA A 48 -0.54 1.22 -17.04
C ALA A 48 0.48 0.51 -16.13
N GLY A 49 0.87 1.13 -15.02
CA GLY A 49 1.88 0.58 -14.11
C GLY A 49 1.34 -0.46 -13.12
N VAL A 50 0.07 -0.35 -12.72
CA VAL A 50 -0.49 -1.14 -11.62
C VAL A 50 -1.80 -1.83 -12.00
N TYR A 51 -2.86 -1.07 -12.31
CA TYR A 51 -4.23 -1.61 -12.29
C TYR A 51 -4.55 -2.46 -13.51
N ILE A 52 -4.15 -2.04 -14.70
CA ILE A 52 -4.34 -2.85 -15.93
C ILE A 52 -3.53 -4.14 -15.88
N PRO A 53 -2.22 -4.14 -15.53
CA PRO A 53 -1.47 -5.39 -15.38
C PRO A 53 -2.06 -6.34 -14.35
N ALA A 54 -2.52 -5.83 -13.21
CA ALA A 54 -3.16 -6.65 -12.17
C ALA A 54 -4.48 -7.27 -12.67
N ASP A 55 -5.32 -6.50 -13.37
CA ASP A 55 -6.57 -6.98 -13.95
C ASP A 55 -6.32 -8.05 -15.04
N VAL A 56 -5.37 -7.83 -15.91
CA VAL A 56 -4.96 -8.82 -16.92
C VAL A 56 -4.54 -10.14 -16.25
N TYR A 57 -3.75 -10.05 -15.19
CA TYR A 57 -3.32 -11.22 -14.43
C TYR A 57 -4.50 -11.91 -13.73
N ALA A 58 -5.41 -11.16 -13.11
CA ALA A 58 -6.60 -11.70 -12.46
C ALA A 58 -7.50 -12.45 -13.46
N ARG A 59 -7.78 -11.84 -14.61
CA ARG A 59 -8.55 -12.46 -15.70
C ARG A 59 -7.88 -13.72 -16.25
N PHE A 60 -6.57 -13.67 -16.42
CA PHE A 60 -5.79 -14.84 -16.86
C PHE A 60 -5.91 -16.00 -15.86
N GLN A 61 -5.78 -15.74 -14.57
CA GLN A 61 -5.89 -16.76 -13.54
C GLN A 61 -7.31 -17.35 -13.45
N ARG A 62 -8.34 -16.51 -13.56
CA ARG A 62 -9.74 -16.97 -13.62
C ARG A 62 -9.96 -17.86 -14.85
N ARG A 63 -9.39 -17.51 -16.00
CA ARG A 63 -9.47 -18.32 -17.23
C ARG A 63 -8.75 -19.67 -17.09
N LEU A 64 -7.72 -19.76 -16.26
CA LEU A 64 -7.06 -21.03 -15.92
C LEU A 64 -7.85 -21.87 -14.91
N GLY A 65 -9.02 -21.43 -14.46
CA GLY A 65 -9.87 -22.11 -13.49
C GLY A 65 -9.45 -21.92 -12.03
N SER A 66 -8.62 -20.92 -11.72
CA SER A 66 -8.31 -20.54 -10.33
C SER A 66 -9.50 -19.84 -9.70
N ASP A 67 -9.73 -20.11 -8.40
CA ASP A 67 -10.62 -19.30 -7.55
C ASP A 67 -9.87 -18.02 -7.15
N VAL A 68 -10.26 -16.88 -7.71
CA VAL A 68 -9.51 -15.61 -7.61
C VAL A 68 -10.36 -14.58 -6.88
N ALA A 69 -9.82 -14.02 -5.81
CA ALA A 69 -10.26 -12.77 -5.21
C ALA A 69 -9.31 -11.64 -5.62
N PHE A 70 -9.80 -10.71 -6.42
CA PHE A 70 -9.05 -9.51 -6.86
C PHE A 70 -9.58 -8.29 -6.12
N ILE A 71 -8.79 -7.78 -5.18
CA ILE A 71 -9.20 -6.74 -4.24
C ILE A 71 -8.29 -5.51 -4.32
N CYS A 72 -8.90 -4.35 -4.12
CA CYS A 72 -8.21 -3.06 -3.98
C CYS A 72 -9.03 -2.12 -3.09
N GLY A 73 -8.59 -0.89 -2.95
CA GLY A 73 -9.31 0.15 -2.23
C GLY A 73 -8.58 1.48 -2.30
N SER A 74 -9.21 2.55 -1.86
CA SER A 74 -8.55 3.86 -1.74
C SER A 74 -7.77 3.95 -0.44
N ASP A 75 -6.55 4.50 -0.51
CA ASP A 75 -5.81 4.96 0.65
C ASP A 75 -6.30 6.37 1.02
N GLU A 76 -6.89 6.51 2.21
CA GLU A 76 -7.64 7.69 2.61
C GLU A 76 -7.12 8.40 3.86
N HIS A 77 -5.93 8.01 4.32
CA HIS A 77 -5.30 8.63 5.47
C HIS A 77 -3.98 9.30 5.08
N GLY A 78 -3.68 10.41 5.73
CA GLY A 78 -2.37 11.06 5.61
C GLY A 78 -2.42 12.56 5.36
N ILE A 79 -1.25 13.16 5.52
CA ILE A 79 -0.99 14.59 5.54
C ILE A 79 -1.46 15.33 4.26
N PRO A 80 -1.19 14.85 3.04
CA PRO A 80 -1.61 15.57 1.83
C PRO A 80 -3.13 15.75 1.72
N ILE A 81 -3.91 14.82 2.25
CA ILE A 81 -5.38 14.96 2.30
C ILE A 81 -5.79 16.09 3.24
N THR A 82 -5.21 16.14 4.43
CA THR A 82 -5.48 17.21 5.41
C THR A 82 -5.08 18.59 4.89
N ILE A 83 -3.89 18.70 4.25
CA ILE A 83 -3.43 19.95 3.64
C ILE A 83 -4.40 20.38 2.54
N ARG A 84 -4.83 19.45 1.70
CA ARG A 84 -5.76 19.73 0.62
C ARG A 84 -7.11 20.19 1.16
N ALA A 85 -7.64 19.53 2.16
CA ALA A 85 -8.89 19.88 2.82
C ALA A 85 -8.83 21.32 3.37
N LYS A 86 -7.74 21.67 4.06
CA LYS A 86 -7.52 23.05 4.56
C LYS A 86 -7.47 24.08 3.42
N LYS A 87 -6.82 23.77 2.30
CA LYS A 87 -6.76 24.65 1.12
C LYS A 87 -8.11 24.84 0.42
N GLU A 88 -8.92 23.78 0.35
CA GLU A 88 -10.25 23.81 -0.29
C GLU A 88 -11.35 24.28 0.68
N GLY A 89 -11.06 24.47 1.99
CA GLY A 89 -12.04 24.90 3.00
C GLY A 89 -13.09 23.85 3.32
N VAL A 90 -12.74 22.56 3.18
CA VAL A 90 -13.62 21.41 3.40
C VAL A 90 -13.01 20.46 4.43
N THR A 91 -13.74 19.41 4.81
CA THR A 91 -13.20 18.38 5.70
C THR A 91 -12.31 17.38 4.95
N PRO A 92 -11.36 16.69 5.63
CA PRO A 92 -10.63 15.58 5.03
C PRO A 92 -11.56 14.49 4.47
N GLN A 93 -12.71 14.24 5.12
CA GLN A 93 -13.70 13.27 4.66
C GLN A 93 -14.31 13.67 3.31
N ASP A 94 -14.61 14.95 3.10
CA ASP A 94 -15.15 15.44 1.81
C ASP A 94 -14.14 15.20 0.67
N ILE A 95 -12.84 15.39 0.94
CA ILE A 95 -11.78 15.13 -0.05
C ILE A 95 -11.76 13.65 -0.43
N VAL A 96 -11.68 12.75 0.57
CA VAL A 96 -11.57 11.30 0.27
C VAL A 96 -12.85 10.75 -0.34
N ASP A 97 -14.03 11.21 0.05
CA ASP A 97 -15.30 10.80 -0.56
C ASP A 97 -15.37 11.18 -2.04
N LYS A 98 -14.97 12.41 -2.36
CA LYS A 98 -14.88 12.90 -3.74
C LYS A 98 -13.93 12.06 -4.60
N TYR A 99 -12.69 11.85 -4.11
CA TYR A 99 -11.69 11.14 -4.92
C TYR A 99 -11.89 9.63 -4.94
N HIS A 100 -12.38 9.03 -3.86
CA HIS A 100 -12.81 7.63 -3.88
C HIS A 100 -13.84 7.37 -4.99
N ALA A 101 -14.87 8.21 -5.07
CA ALA A 101 -15.91 8.09 -6.09
C ALA A 101 -15.35 8.25 -7.53
N ILE A 102 -14.47 9.24 -7.76
CA ILE A 102 -13.84 9.48 -9.06
C ILE A 102 -12.96 8.30 -9.46
N ILE A 103 -12.12 7.80 -8.56
CA ILE A 103 -11.20 6.70 -8.81
C ILE A 103 -11.97 5.42 -9.09
N LYS A 104 -12.95 5.08 -8.25
CA LYS A 104 -13.81 3.92 -8.43
C LYS A 104 -14.52 3.94 -9.78
N LYS A 105 -15.11 5.09 -10.14
CA LYS A 105 -15.76 5.28 -11.45
C LYS A 105 -14.77 5.09 -12.61
N SER A 106 -13.55 5.60 -12.48
CA SER A 106 -12.51 5.44 -13.52
C SER A 106 -12.16 3.96 -13.74
N PHE A 107 -12.09 3.16 -12.69
CA PHE A 107 -11.84 1.72 -12.79
C PHE A 107 -13.03 0.98 -13.41
N GLU A 108 -14.27 1.34 -13.03
CA GLU A 108 -15.48 0.79 -13.62
C GLU A 108 -15.56 1.08 -15.14
N ASP A 109 -15.27 2.34 -15.54
CA ASP A 109 -15.31 2.76 -16.95
C ASP A 109 -14.26 2.04 -17.82
N LEU A 110 -13.13 1.67 -17.22
CA LEU A 110 -12.09 0.87 -17.86
C LEU A 110 -12.36 -0.64 -17.78
N GLY A 111 -13.41 -1.06 -17.09
CA GLY A 111 -13.77 -2.45 -16.90
C GLY A 111 -12.77 -3.24 -16.04
N ILE A 112 -12.03 -2.59 -15.12
CA ILE A 112 -11.18 -3.30 -14.17
C ILE A 112 -12.03 -4.20 -13.29
N SER A 113 -11.70 -5.48 -13.23
CA SER A 113 -12.57 -6.53 -12.69
C SER A 113 -12.30 -6.83 -11.20
N PHE A 114 -12.20 -5.80 -10.36
CA PHE A 114 -12.15 -6.00 -8.92
C PHE A 114 -13.38 -6.75 -8.41
N ASP A 115 -13.18 -7.74 -7.54
CA ASP A 115 -14.28 -8.35 -6.79
C ASP A 115 -14.74 -7.42 -5.66
N GLU A 116 -13.78 -6.67 -5.09
CA GLU A 116 -14.06 -5.64 -4.08
C GLU A 116 -13.12 -4.45 -4.27
N TYR A 117 -13.69 -3.25 -4.36
CA TYR A 117 -12.99 -1.98 -4.30
C TYR A 117 -13.47 -1.21 -3.07
N SER A 118 -12.75 -1.35 -1.96
CA SER A 118 -13.07 -0.81 -0.65
C SER A 118 -12.35 0.52 -0.39
N ARG A 119 -12.22 0.89 0.88
CA ARG A 119 -11.56 2.12 1.31
C ARG A 119 -11.00 1.96 2.74
N THR A 120 -9.85 2.60 3.03
CA THR A 120 -9.21 2.49 4.35
C THR A 120 -9.97 3.21 5.45
N SER A 121 -10.88 4.14 5.13
CA SER A 121 -11.76 4.81 6.09
C SER A 121 -13.04 4.02 6.42
N SER A 122 -13.26 2.83 5.80
CA SER A 122 -14.42 2.00 6.11
C SER A 122 -14.39 1.48 7.56
N GLU A 123 -15.56 1.32 8.16
CA GLU A 123 -15.70 0.79 9.52
C GLU A 123 -15.07 -0.59 9.69
N ASN A 124 -15.21 -1.46 8.66
CA ASN A 124 -14.59 -2.78 8.67
C ASN A 124 -13.06 -2.68 8.69
N HIS A 125 -12.47 -1.78 7.90
CA HIS A 125 -11.02 -1.58 7.87
C HIS A 125 -10.52 -1.02 9.20
N LYS A 126 -11.19 0.00 9.75
CA LYS A 126 -10.85 0.58 11.07
C LYS A 126 -10.84 -0.48 12.14
N LYS A 127 -11.94 -1.25 12.25
CA LYS A 127 -12.03 -2.31 13.25
C LYS A 127 -10.93 -3.36 13.08
N THR A 128 -10.71 -3.84 11.86
CA THR A 128 -9.68 -4.86 11.58
C THR A 128 -8.29 -4.36 11.93
N SER A 129 -7.96 -3.11 11.59
CA SER A 129 -6.67 -2.50 11.92
C SER A 129 -6.48 -2.34 13.44
N GLN A 130 -7.52 -1.92 14.16
CA GLN A 130 -7.50 -1.82 15.62
C GLN A 130 -7.34 -3.20 16.28
N ASP A 131 -8.09 -4.20 15.83
CA ASP A 131 -8.02 -5.57 16.36
C ASP A 131 -6.62 -6.17 16.11
N PHE A 132 -6.03 -5.88 14.94
CA PHE A 132 -4.68 -6.34 14.61
C PHE A 132 -3.63 -5.68 15.50
N PHE A 133 -3.71 -4.35 15.68
CA PHE A 133 -2.82 -3.61 16.57
C PHE A 133 -2.91 -4.12 18.01
N LEU A 134 -4.13 -4.25 18.55
CA LEU A 134 -4.34 -4.74 19.91
C LEU A 134 -3.75 -6.14 20.11
N LYS A 135 -3.94 -7.02 19.15
CA LYS A 135 -3.36 -8.37 19.21
C LYS A 135 -1.83 -8.34 19.24
N MET A 136 -1.20 -7.46 18.47
CA MET A 136 0.26 -7.28 18.51
C MET A 136 0.71 -6.71 19.85
N TYR A 137 -0.02 -5.72 20.38
CA TYR A 137 0.25 -5.10 21.66
C TYR A 137 0.14 -6.12 22.83
N GLU A 138 -0.95 -6.88 22.88
CA GLU A 138 -1.19 -7.92 23.89
C GLU A 138 -0.14 -9.05 23.82
N ASN A 139 0.41 -9.32 22.64
CA ASN A 139 1.50 -10.27 22.46
C ASN A 139 2.90 -9.69 22.73
N GLY A 140 2.99 -8.46 23.25
CA GLY A 140 4.25 -7.82 23.63
C GLY A 140 5.19 -7.56 22.45
N LYS A 141 4.62 -7.28 21.25
CA LYS A 141 5.42 -7.07 20.04
C LYS A 141 5.96 -5.65 19.88
N PHE A 142 5.54 -4.74 20.76
CA PHE A 142 5.98 -3.35 20.72
C PHE A 142 6.89 -3.02 21.89
N THR A 143 7.92 -2.24 21.61
CA THR A 143 8.71 -1.52 22.63
C THR A 143 8.22 -0.08 22.70
N GLU A 144 8.22 0.50 23.89
CA GLU A 144 7.86 1.89 24.10
C GLU A 144 9.14 2.71 24.31
N GLU A 145 9.28 3.79 23.54
CA GLU A 145 10.40 4.73 23.68
C GLU A 145 9.90 6.17 23.77
N ILE A 146 10.57 6.96 24.58
CA ILE A 146 10.36 8.40 24.66
C ILE A 146 11.34 9.05 23.69
N SER A 147 10.81 9.87 22.78
CA SER A 147 11.59 10.63 21.81
C SER A 147 11.08 12.07 21.73
N GLU A 148 11.91 12.98 21.25
CA GLU A 148 11.49 14.35 20.98
C GLU A 148 10.94 14.45 19.56
N GLN A 149 9.78 15.10 19.44
CA GLN A 149 9.17 15.42 18.15
C GLN A 149 8.80 16.90 18.09
N TYR A 150 8.78 17.44 16.89
CA TYR A 150 8.32 18.80 16.67
C TYR A 150 6.83 18.93 16.95
N TYR A 151 6.48 19.96 17.68
CA TYR A 151 5.13 20.31 18.09
C TYR A 151 4.79 21.74 17.67
N ASP A 152 3.63 21.91 17.06
CA ASP A 152 3.11 23.23 16.71
C ASP A 152 2.18 23.72 17.83
N GLU A 153 2.62 24.72 18.58
CA GLU A 153 1.86 25.25 19.71
C GLU A 153 0.58 25.96 19.28
N GLN A 154 0.55 26.54 18.07
CA GLN A 154 -0.64 27.21 17.55
C GLN A 154 -1.65 26.21 17.01
N ALA A 155 -1.20 25.15 16.33
CA ALA A 155 -2.06 24.08 15.85
C ALA A 155 -2.47 23.12 16.97
N GLY A 156 -1.68 23.05 18.07
CA GLY A 156 -1.94 22.18 19.22
C GLY A 156 -1.65 20.70 18.95
N GLU A 157 -0.76 20.40 17.99
CA GLU A 157 -0.49 19.02 17.56
C GLU A 157 0.99 18.74 17.25
N PHE A 158 1.41 17.48 17.42
CA PHE A 158 2.70 17.01 16.96
C PHE A 158 2.75 16.98 15.44
N LEU A 159 3.90 17.36 14.90
CA LEU A 159 4.12 17.44 13.46
C LEU A 159 4.76 16.16 12.93
N ALA A 160 4.10 15.50 12.00
CA ALA A 160 4.77 14.51 11.19
C ALA A 160 5.78 15.20 10.24
N ASP A 161 6.78 14.47 9.77
CA ASP A 161 7.92 15.02 9.02
C ASP A 161 7.50 15.90 7.83
N ARG A 162 6.45 15.53 7.10
CA ARG A 162 5.92 16.33 5.98
C ARG A 162 5.14 17.58 6.38
N TYR A 163 4.83 17.76 7.65
CA TYR A 163 4.30 19.03 8.17
C TYR A 163 5.39 20.03 8.52
N ILE A 164 6.66 19.64 8.41
CA ILE A 164 7.80 20.50 8.66
C ILE A 164 8.43 20.84 7.32
N VAL A 165 8.55 22.13 7.04
CA VAL A 165 9.15 22.65 5.82
C VAL A 165 10.30 23.59 6.17
N GLY A 166 11.34 23.59 5.36
CA GLY A 166 12.49 24.44 5.59
C GLY A 166 13.45 24.44 4.40
N THR A 167 14.63 25.02 4.59
CA THR A 167 15.67 25.04 3.56
C THR A 167 16.48 23.75 3.60
N CYS A 168 16.61 23.10 2.45
CA CYS A 168 17.41 21.89 2.30
C CYS A 168 18.91 22.19 2.54
N PRO A 169 19.59 21.49 3.46
CA PRO A 169 21.01 21.72 3.73
C PRO A 169 21.92 21.31 2.55
N LYS A 170 21.43 20.45 1.64
CA LYS A 170 22.23 19.93 0.52
C LYS A 170 22.15 20.77 -0.75
N CYS A 171 20.99 21.33 -1.07
CA CYS A 171 20.81 22.07 -2.33
C CYS A 171 20.27 23.50 -2.18
N GLY A 172 19.99 23.96 -0.95
CA GLY A 172 19.48 25.31 -0.68
C GLY A 172 18.01 25.55 -1.12
N ASN A 173 17.25 24.49 -1.38
CA ASN A 173 15.84 24.64 -1.71
C ASN A 173 15.02 25.00 -0.49
N ASP A 174 14.29 26.12 -0.51
CA ASP A 174 13.50 26.66 0.63
C ASP A 174 12.17 25.92 0.88
N GLY A 175 11.79 24.99 0.02
CA GLY A 175 10.55 24.22 0.14
C GLY A 175 10.82 22.72 0.39
N ALA A 176 11.90 22.37 1.07
CA ALA A 176 12.17 20.96 1.42
C ALA A 176 11.29 20.51 2.58
N TYR A 177 10.76 19.29 2.49
CA TYR A 177 10.03 18.64 3.58
C TYR A 177 10.99 17.94 4.55
N GLY A 178 10.49 17.65 5.75
CA GLY A 178 11.28 17.02 6.82
C GLY A 178 11.72 15.58 6.50
N ASP A 179 11.08 14.88 5.57
CA ASP A 179 11.44 13.53 5.14
C ASP A 179 12.33 13.52 3.87
N GLN A 180 12.14 14.50 2.96
CA GLN A 180 12.94 14.58 1.74
C GLN A 180 12.88 15.97 1.07
N CYS A 181 13.88 16.25 0.26
CA CYS A 181 13.87 17.42 -0.63
C CYS A 181 13.35 17.04 -2.02
N GLU A 182 12.19 17.54 -2.42
CA GLU A 182 11.57 17.28 -3.73
C GLU A 182 12.42 17.77 -4.92
N LYS A 183 13.34 18.72 -4.70
CA LYS A 183 14.21 19.25 -5.76
C LYS A 183 15.43 18.40 -6.05
N CYS A 184 16.12 17.90 -5.02
CA CYS A 184 17.36 17.12 -5.20
C CYS A 184 17.19 15.64 -4.85
N GLY A 185 16.02 15.20 -4.38
CA GLY A 185 15.71 13.82 -4.03
C GLY A 185 16.40 13.28 -2.77
N SER A 186 17.10 14.16 -2.02
CA SER A 186 17.80 13.71 -0.82
C SER A 186 16.82 13.40 0.31
N THR A 187 17.00 12.26 0.96
CA THR A 187 16.35 11.96 2.24
C THR A 187 16.89 12.90 3.32
N LEU A 188 15.98 13.36 4.16
CA LEU A 188 16.24 14.31 5.25
C LEU A 188 15.55 13.81 6.53
N SER A 189 16.00 14.34 7.67
CA SER A 189 15.20 14.37 8.89
C SER A 189 14.77 15.79 9.20
N PRO A 190 13.66 16.00 9.94
CA PRO A 190 13.21 17.34 10.29
C PRO A 190 14.26 18.22 10.99
N SER A 191 15.14 17.59 11.78
CA SER A 191 16.24 18.25 12.49
C SER A 191 17.37 18.74 11.59
N GLU A 192 17.47 18.24 10.35
CA GLU A 192 18.48 18.66 9.38
C GLU A 192 18.06 19.91 8.60
N LEU A 193 16.77 20.23 8.59
CA LEU A 193 16.26 21.40 7.87
C LEU A 193 16.79 22.70 8.49
N ILE A 194 17.19 23.62 7.62
CA ILE A 194 17.56 24.98 8.02
C ILE A 194 16.26 25.80 8.12
N ASN A 195 16.09 26.50 9.25
CA ASN A 195 14.91 27.32 9.54
C ASN A 195 13.58 26.54 9.42
N PRO A 196 13.39 25.42 10.12
CA PRO A 196 12.18 24.62 10.04
C PRO A 196 10.94 25.42 10.48
N LYS A 197 9.84 25.24 9.74
CA LYS A 197 8.53 25.86 10.01
C LYS A 197 7.43 24.82 9.91
N SER A 198 6.38 25.02 10.70
CA SER A 198 5.16 24.22 10.55
C SER A 198 4.45 24.58 9.23
N ALA A 199 4.11 23.60 8.43
CA ALA A 199 3.27 23.78 7.24
C ALA A 199 1.80 24.09 7.61
N LEU A 200 1.42 23.90 8.89
CA LEU A 200 0.06 24.16 9.38
C LEU A 200 -0.15 25.62 9.75
N SER A 201 0.75 26.17 10.58
CA SER A 201 0.64 27.54 11.11
C SER A 201 1.62 28.53 10.49
N GLY A 202 2.71 28.05 9.89
CA GLY A 202 3.85 28.85 9.44
C GLY A 202 4.84 29.22 10.54
N ASN A 203 4.56 28.87 11.80
CA ASN A 203 5.41 29.18 12.95
C ASN A 203 6.59 28.22 13.06
N ILE A 204 7.59 28.62 13.86
CA ILE A 204 8.70 27.76 14.23
C ILE A 204 8.18 26.74 15.25
N PRO A 205 8.24 25.43 14.96
CA PRO A 205 7.81 24.42 15.91
C PRO A 205 8.82 24.23 17.06
N VAL A 206 8.35 23.73 18.20
CA VAL A 206 9.18 23.41 19.37
C VAL A 206 9.33 21.90 19.51
N LEU A 207 10.43 21.44 20.10
CA LEU A 207 10.60 20.05 20.46
C LEU A 207 9.84 19.74 21.75
N LYS A 208 9.07 18.64 21.76
CA LYS A 208 8.40 18.11 22.95
C LYS A 208 8.58 16.60 23.03
N GLU A 209 8.74 16.09 24.23
CA GLU A 209 8.79 14.65 24.47
C GLU A 209 7.44 14.01 24.11
N THR A 210 7.52 12.86 23.44
CA THR A 210 6.38 12.02 23.15
C THR A 210 6.76 10.54 23.26
N LYS A 211 5.78 9.71 23.59
CA LYS A 211 5.93 8.28 23.74
C LYS A 211 5.45 7.59 22.48
N ASN A 212 6.31 6.78 21.87
CA ASN A 212 6.02 6.06 20.65
C ASN A 212 6.19 4.55 20.86
N TRP A 213 5.45 3.77 20.05
CA TRP A 213 5.61 2.33 19.97
C TRP A 213 6.42 1.95 18.75
N TYR A 214 7.39 1.06 18.96
CA TYR A 214 8.27 0.56 17.91
C TYR A 214 8.12 -0.95 17.78
N LEU A 215 8.13 -1.44 16.54
CA LEU A 215 8.25 -2.85 16.26
C LEU A 215 9.71 -3.19 16.01
N SER A 216 10.29 -4.08 16.84
CA SER A 216 11.69 -4.50 16.76
C SER A 216 11.90 -5.44 15.58
N LEU A 217 12.07 -4.90 14.35
CA LEU A 217 12.21 -5.69 13.13
C LEU A 217 13.45 -6.58 13.11
N ASN A 218 14.52 -6.21 13.81
CA ASN A 218 15.73 -7.02 13.98
C ASN A 218 15.48 -8.39 14.61
N GLU A 219 14.44 -8.55 15.41
CA GLU A 219 14.05 -9.85 15.98
C GLU A 219 13.52 -10.83 14.92
N TYR A 220 13.17 -10.34 13.75
CA TYR A 220 12.61 -11.13 12.65
C TYR A 220 13.59 -11.34 11.49
N GLU A 221 14.85 -10.92 11.62
CA GLU A 221 15.87 -10.97 10.55
C GLU A 221 16.07 -12.40 10.05
N ASP A 222 16.36 -13.35 10.95
CA ASP A 222 16.59 -14.73 10.59
C ASP A 222 15.36 -15.36 9.91
N PHE A 223 14.16 -15.11 10.47
CA PHE A 223 12.91 -15.57 9.87
C PHE A 223 12.67 -15.01 8.48
N LEU A 224 12.91 -13.71 8.28
CA LEU A 224 12.74 -13.07 6.98
C LEU A 224 13.78 -13.55 5.95
N ASN A 225 15.01 -13.78 6.37
CA ASN A 225 16.05 -14.37 5.52
C ASN A 225 15.66 -15.78 5.07
N GLU A 226 15.28 -16.65 6.00
CA GLU A 226 14.82 -18.01 5.68
C GLU A 226 13.61 -17.97 4.73
N TRP A 227 12.62 -17.15 5.04
CA TRP A 227 11.39 -17.08 4.25
C TRP A 227 11.60 -16.47 2.86
N ILE A 228 12.23 -15.29 2.77
CA ILE A 228 12.35 -14.54 1.51
C ILE A 228 13.53 -15.06 0.69
N ILE A 229 14.72 -15.18 1.30
CA ILE A 229 15.96 -15.47 0.59
C ILE A 229 16.05 -16.97 0.25
N GLU A 230 15.82 -17.85 1.22
CA GLU A 230 16.01 -19.29 1.02
C GLU A 230 14.76 -19.96 0.46
N GLY A 231 13.57 -19.61 0.98
CA GLY A 231 12.32 -20.29 0.66
C GLY A 231 11.61 -19.76 -0.58
N HIS A 232 11.69 -18.48 -0.88
CA HIS A 232 10.86 -17.80 -1.88
C HIS A 232 11.61 -16.92 -2.88
N LYS A 233 12.94 -17.07 -2.98
CA LYS A 233 13.78 -16.29 -3.89
C LYS A 233 13.26 -16.24 -5.32
N ASP A 234 12.83 -17.38 -5.85
CA ASP A 234 12.37 -17.53 -7.24
C ASP A 234 10.95 -16.99 -7.47
N ASP A 235 10.21 -16.66 -6.41
CA ASP A 235 8.88 -16.07 -6.51
C ASP A 235 8.94 -14.54 -6.76
N TRP A 236 10.09 -13.92 -6.53
CA TRP A 236 10.30 -12.48 -6.67
C TRP A 236 10.85 -12.10 -8.04
N LYS A 237 10.41 -10.96 -8.55
CA LYS A 237 11.07 -10.38 -9.73
C LYS A 237 12.47 -9.88 -9.35
N PRO A 238 13.48 -9.99 -10.25
CA PRO A 238 14.85 -9.57 -9.93
C PRO A 238 14.98 -8.14 -9.39
N ASN A 239 14.20 -7.21 -9.91
CA ASN A 239 14.20 -5.81 -9.48
C ASN A 239 13.47 -5.55 -8.13
N VAL A 240 12.82 -6.55 -7.56
CA VAL A 240 12.16 -6.48 -6.25
C VAL A 240 13.00 -7.19 -5.21
N TYR A 241 13.68 -8.24 -5.63
CA TYR A 241 14.53 -9.03 -4.75
C TYR A 241 15.78 -8.27 -4.29
N GLY A 242 16.28 -7.32 -5.07
CA GLY A 242 17.45 -6.49 -4.80
C GLY A 242 18.24 -6.28 -6.04
#